data_5d61bdca0ccd4ff1890b297ff05a6562
#
_entry.id   5d61bdca0ccd4ff1890b297ff05a6562
#
_cell.length_a   1.000
_cell.length_b   1.000
_cell.length_c   1.000
_cell.angle_alpha   90.00
_cell.angle_beta   90.00
_cell.angle_gamma   90.00
#
_symmetry.space_group_name_H-M   'P 1'
#
loop_
_entity.id
_entity.type
_entity.pdbx_description
1 polymer ?
#
loop_
_entity_poly.entity_id
_entity_poly.type
_entity_poly.pdbx_seq_one_letter_code
_entity_poly.pdbx_strand_id
1 'polypeptide(L)'
;IMVVMGLVSLFYFLILAISIGVLGPDLANTKTPIATAAAVFLGSAGGFLVTAGTLVSIGGINLASSFLTPRVIVAIADDHMLPPVFSRYSRFGTPYVAILFATVVGILIALSGSFTTLAAISVVSRFAQYVPRCLAILVLRRKDPEHPSTLSVPWGPVIPVVAILVSLWLLVQADAQKILIGLGGLIIAMPFYFIMKKQYLQQGAQRD
;
A
#
# COMPACT_ATOMS: atom_id res chain seq x y z
N ILE A 1 -0.50 -17.77 4.48
CA ILE A 1 -0.39 -16.55 3.65
C ILE A 1 -0.22 -16.92 2.17
N MET A 2 0.76 -17.75 1.76
CA MET A 2 1.01 -18.08 0.35
C MET A 2 -0.19 -18.74 -0.34
N VAL A 3 -0.86 -19.71 0.31
CA VAL A 3 -2.07 -20.36 -0.23
C VAL A 3 -3.18 -19.33 -0.44
N VAL A 4 -3.40 -18.46 0.53
CA VAL A 4 -4.42 -17.40 0.42
C VAL A 4 -4.11 -16.44 -0.73
N MET A 5 -2.84 -16.01 -0.86
CA MET A 5 -2.41 -15.15 -1.97
C MET A 5 -2.58 -15.81 -3.34
N GLY A 6 -2.25 -17.10 -3.46
CA GLY A 6 -2.47 -17.87 -4.68
C GLY A 6 -3.95 -17.99 -5.04
N LEU A 7 -4.78 -18.27 -4.06
CA LEU A 7 -6.23 -18.40 -4.24
C LEU A 7 -6.86 -17.05 -4.65
N VAL A 8 -6.49 -15.96 -4.00
CA VAL A 8 -6.94 -14.60 -4.33
C VAL A 8 -6.50 -14.22 -5.76
N SER A 9 -5.25 -14.50 -6.13
CA SER A 9 -4.74 -14.24 -7.48
C SER A 9 -5.51 -15.02 -8.55
N LEU A 10 -5.84 -16.28 -8.26
CA LEU A 10 -6.66 -17.11 -9.14
C LEU A 10 -8.06 -16.52 -9.31
N PHE A 11 -8.71 -16.09 -8.23
CA PHE A 11 -10.02 -15.44 -8.31
C PHE A 11 -9.99 -14.14 -9.14
N TYR A 12 -8.98 -13.28 -8.94
CA TYR A 12 -8.84 -12.07 -9.75
C TYR A 12 -8.65 -12.40 -11.23
N PHE A 13 -7.82 -13.39 -11.54
CA PHE A 13 -7.61 -13.83 -12.91
C PHE A 13 -8.91 -14.34 -13.56
N LEU A 14 -9.66 -15.18 -12.86
CA LEU A 14 -10.93 -15.71 -13.35
C LEU A 14 -11.97 -14.60 -13.56
N ILE A 15 -12.11 -13.67 -12.62
CA ILE A 15 -13.03 -12.52 -12.73
C ILE A 15 -12.67 -11.68 -13.95
N LEU A 16 -11.38 -11.40 -14.15
CA LEU A 16 -10.91 -10.63 -15.30
C LEU A 16 -11.17 -11.37 -16.62
N ALA A 17 -10.83 -12.65 -16.68
CA ALA A 17 -11.06 -13.48 -17.87
C ALA A 17 -12.55 -13.57 -18.25
N ILE A 18 -13.42 -13.76 -17.26
CA ILE A 18 -14.88 -13.77 -17.47
C ILE A 18 -15.36 -12.39 -17.95
N SER A 19 -14.89 -11.31 -17.31
CA SER A 19 -15.31 -9.95 -17.70
C SER A 19 -14.92 -9.62 -19.15
N ILE A 20 -13.71 -10.03 -19.57
CA ILE A 20 -13.24 -9.87 -20.97
C ILE A 20 -14.07 -10.71 -21.92
N GLY A 21 -14.35 -11.98 -21.56
CA GLY A 21 -15.11 -12.89 -22.41
C GLY A 21 -16.56 -12.46 -22.61
N VAL A 22 -17.17 -11.83 -21.58
CA VAL A 22 -18.60 -11.42 -21.61
C VAL A 22 -18.79 -10.07 -22.26
N LEU A 23 -17.94 -9.08 -21.93
CA LEU A 23 -18.09 -7.71 -22.39
C LEU A 23 -17.36 -7.44 -23.71
N GLY A 24 -16.33 -8.22 -24.05
CA GLY A 24 -15.56 -8.01 -25.27
C GLY A 24 -15.10 -6.56 -25.44
N PRO A 25 -15.38 -5.92 -26.61
CA PRO A 25 -15.01 -4.53 -26.88
C PRO A 25 -15.67 -3.50 -25.95
N ASP A 26 -16.85 -3.81 -25.39
CA ASP A 26 -17.59 -2.90 -24.51
C ASP A 26 -16.91 -2.72 -23.14
N LEU A 27 -15.95 -3.58 -22.80
CA LEU A 27 -15.16 -3.47 -21.60
C LEU A 27 -14.44 -2.12 -21.49
N ALA A 28 -13.95 -1.59 -22.61
CA ALA A 28 -13.24 -0.31 -22.66
C ALA A 28 -14.14 0.91 -22.34
N ASN A 29 -15.43 0.78 -22.59
CA ASN A 29 -16.41 1.86 -22.41
C ASN A 29 -17.13 1.80 -21.05
N THR A 30 -16.92 0.73 -20.28
CA THR A 30 -17.66 0.48 -19.03
C THR A 30 -16.87 0.94 -17.83
N LYS A 31 -17.46 1.76 -16.95
CA LYS A 31 -16.87 2.20 -15.69
C LYS A 31 -16.95 1.16 -14.57
N THR A 32 -17.83 0.19 -14.69
CA THR A 32 -18.11 -0.86 -13.69
C THR A 32 -18.14 -2.24 -14.34
N PRO A 33 -17.02 -2.73 -14.89
CA PRO A 33 -17.00 -3.93 -15.74
C PRO A 33 -17.53 -5.19 -15.03
N ILE A 34 -17.21 -5.40 -13.78
CA ILE A 34 -17.63 -6.58 -13.02
C ILE A 34 -19.13 -6.56 -12.77
N ALA A 35 -19.71 -5.41 -12.40
CA ALA A 35 -21.14 -5.28 -12.19
C ALA A 35 -21.94 -5.44 -13.49
N THR A 36 -21.41 -4.90 -14.59
CA THR A 36 -22.02 -5.05 -15.93
C THR A 36 -21.95 -6.49 -16.40
N ALA A 37 -20.81 -7.18 -16.24
CA ALA A 37 -20.70 -8.60 -16.57
C ALA A 37 -21.67 -9.46 -15.73
N ALA A 38 -21.79 -9.18 -14.43
CA ALA A 38 -22.75 -9.88 -13.57
C ALA A 38 -24.21 -9.63 -13.99
N ALA A 39 -24.51 -8.44 -14.49
CA ALA A 39 -25.85 -8.13 -15.00
C ALA A 39 -26.20 -8.91 -16.27
N VAL A 40 -25.23 -9.28 -17.09
CA VAL A 40 -25.44 -10.13 -18.25
C VAL A 40 -25.93 -11.54 -17.87
N PHE A 41 -25.36 -12.10 -16.76
CA PHE A 41 -25.70 -13.47 -16.32
C PHE A 41 -26.95 -13.53 -15.43
N LEU A 42 -27.11 -12.58 -14.53
CA LEU A 42 -28.09 -12.58 -13.44
C LEU A 42 -29.14 -11.45 -13.59
N GLY A 43 -29.12 -10.75 -14.71
CA GLY A 43 -29.96 -9.58 -14.90
C GLY A 43 -29.62 -8.43 -13.95
N SER A 44 -30.55 -7.51 -13.74
CA SER A 44 -30.37 -6.34 -12.86
C SER A 44 -30.01 -6.70 -11.41
N ALA A 45 -30.47 -7.85 -10.91
CA ALA A 45 -30.18 -8.35 -9.58
C ALA A 45 -28.68 -8.65 -9.41
N GLY A 46 -28.00 -9.21 -10.44
CA GLY A 46 -26.57 -9.47 -10.43
C GLY A 46 -25.73 -8.19 -10.33
N GLY A 47 -26.06 -7.19 -11.14
CA GLY A 47 -25.43 -5.89 -11.09
C GLY A 47 -25.60 -5.20 -9.73
N PHE A 48 -26.80 -5.26 -9.15
CA PHE A 48 -27.07 -4.74 -7.82
C PHE A 48 -26.26 -5.44 -6.72
N LEU A 49 -26.23 -6.77 -6.71
CA LEU A 49 -25.48 -7.56 -5.72
C LEU A 49 -23.98 -7.24 -5.74
N VAL A 50 -23.38 -7.17 -6.94
CA VAL A 50 -21.96 -6.82 -7.08
C VAL A 50 -21.70 -5.39 -6.61
N THR A 51 -22.56 -4.45 -6.97
CA THR A 51 -22.42 -3.05 -6.55
C THR A 51 -22.55 -2.90 -5.03
N ALA A 52 -23.56 -3.52 -4.43
CA ALA A 52 -23.77 -3.52 -2.99
C ALA A 52 -22.58 -4.17 -2.25
N GLY A 53 -22.11 -5.34 -2.71
CA GLY A 53 -20.93 -6.01 -2.17
C GLY A 53 -19.67 -5.16 -2.26
N THR A 54 -19.48 -4.45 -3.36
CA THR A 54 -18.37 -3.51 -3.56
C THR A 54 -18.42 -2.35 -2.56
N LEU A 55 -19.60 -1.76 -2.35
CA LEU A 55 -19.76 -0.67 -1.37
C LEU A 55 -19.45 -1.13 0.07
N VAL A 56 -19.95 -2.30 0.45
CA VAL A 56 -19.65 -2.89 1.77
C VAL A 56 -18.14 -3.17 1.91
N SER A 57 -17.51 -3.72 0.87
CA SER A 57 -16.07 -4.01 0.86
C SER A 57 -15.24 -2.73 0.99
N ILE A 58 -15.55 -1.69 0.22
CA ILE A 58 -14.87 -0.39 0.30
C ILE A 58 -15.06 0.22 1.69
N GLY A 59 -16.26 0.15 2.25
CA GLY A 59 -16.54 0.61 3.61
C GLY A 59 -15.67 -0.12 4.64
N GLY A 60 -15.57 -1.43 4.55
CA GLY A 60 -14.72 -2.26 5.41
C GLY A 60 -13.23 -1.91 5.32
N ILE A 61 -12.72 -1.70 4.09
CA ILE A 61 -11.33 -1.29 3.87
C ILE A 61 -11.07 0.11 4.47
N ASN A 62 -11.98 1.07 4.28
CA ASN A 62 -11.85 2.40 4.86
C ASN A 62 -11.85 2.35 6.39
N LEU A 63 -12.73 1.56 6.99
CA LEU A 63 -12.77 1.37 8.43
C LEU A 63 -11.45 0.77 8.95
N ALA A 64 -10.97 -0.30 8.35
CA ALA A 64 -9.69 -0.93 8.71
C ALA A 64 -8.51 0.05 8.58
N SER A 65 -8.46 0.82 7.50
CA SER A 65 -7.42 1.81 7.26
C SER A 65 -7.44 2.95 8.28
N SER A 66 -8.61 3.36 8.73
CA SER A 66 -8.77 4.39 9.77
C SER A 66 -8.15 3.98 11.11
N PHE A 67 -8.13 2.70 11.42
CA PHE A 67 -7.44 2.18 12.61
C PHE A 67 -5.95 1.92 12.38
N LEU A 68 -5.59 1.43 11.21
CA LEU A 68 -4.22 1.01 10.92
C LEU A 68 -3.29 2.20 10.72
N THR A 69 -3.70 3.22 9.97
CA THR A 69 -2.85 4.36 9.61
C THR A 69 -2.33 5.13 10.82
N PRO A 70 -3.13 5.51 11.83
CA PRO A 70 -2.63 6.20 13.02
C PRO A 70 -1.65 5.33 13.82
N ARG A 71 -1.87 4.02 13.90
CA ARG A 71 -0.97 3.10 14.62
C ARG A 71 0.40 3.01 13.96
N VAL A 72 0.47 3.02 12.64
CA VAL A 72 1.74 3.07 11.91
C VAL A 72 2.47 4.37 12.18
N ILE A 73 1.77 5.51 12.21
CA ILE A 73 2.37 6.83 12.54
C ILE A 73 2.96 6.82 13.97
N VAL A 74 2.21 6.27 14.92
CA VAL A 74 2.69 6.13 16.30
C VAL A 74 3.91 5.22 16.37
N ALA A 75 3.91 4.06 15.74
CA ALA A 75 5.05 3.16 15.72
C ALA A 75 6.32 3.84 15.17
N ILE A 76 6.18 4.63 14.11
CA ILE A 76 7.30 5.41 13.54
C ILE A 76 7.77 6.50 14.51
N ALA A 77 6.84 7.09 15.29
CA ALA A 77 7.19 8.08 16.31
C ALA A 77 7.87 7.45 17.53
N ASP A 78 7.45 6.25 17.93
CA ASP A 78 8.07 5.48 19.02
C ASP A 78 9.48 5.02 18.63
N ASP A 79 9.71 4.73 17.33
CA ASP A 79 11.06 4.47 16.79
C ASP A 79 11.89 5.75 16.59
N HIS A 80 11.48 6.89 17.16
CA HIS A 80 12.15 8.19 17.07
C HIS A 80 12.38 8.74 15.66
N MET A 81 11.62 8.26 14.67
CA MET A 81 11.66 8.75 13.30
C MET A 81 10.67 9.89 13.03
N LEU A 82 9.71 10.11 13.93
CA LEU A 82 8.79 11.24 13.94
C LEU A 82 8.82 11.96 15.31
N PRO A 83 8.37 13.23 15.37
CA PRO A 83 8.28 13.93 16.64
C PRO A 83 7.43 13.18 17.67
N PRO A 84 7.81 13.16 18.96
CA PRO A 84 7.09 12.41 20.01
C PRO A 84 5.68 12.92 20.28
N VAL A 85 5.30 14.04 19.68
CA VAL A 85 3.91 14.55 19.73
C VAL A 85 2.92 13.58 19.08
N PHE A 86 3.36 12.79 18.08
CA PHE A 86 2.52 11.79 17.41
C PHE A 86 2.22 10.56 18.26
N SER A 87 3.05 10.27 19.28
CA SER A 87 2.82 9.20 20.26
C SER A 87 1.93 9.63 21.43
N ARG A 88 1.32 10.81 21.37
CA ARG A 88 0.41 11.25 22.45
C ARG A 88 -0.93 10.57 22.35
N TYR A 89 -1.34 9.95 23.46
CA TYR A 89 -2.64 9.31 23.61
C TYR A 89 -3.63 10.20 24.38
N SER A 90 -4.88 10.13 23.97
CA SER A 90 -6.01 10.69 24.74
C SER A 90 -6.27 9.83 25.98
N ARG A 91 -7.06 10.38 26.95
CA ARG A 91 -7.59 9.63 28.10
C ARG A 91 -8.31 8.31 27.74
N PHE A 92 -8.73 8.18 26.49
CA PHE A 92 -9.37 6.97 25.95
C PHE A 92 -8.42 6.01 25.25
N GLY A 93 -7.11 6.19 25.37
CA GLY A 93 -6.10 5.33 24.71
C GLY A 93 -6.02 5.47 23.19
N THR A 94 -6.54 6.58 22.61
CA THR A 94 -6.49 6.84 21.18
C THR A 94 -5.41 7.86 20.83
N PRO A 95 -4.56 7.63 19.80
CA PRO A 95 -3.52 8.54 19.36
C PRO A 95 -4.12 9.70 18.53
N TYR A 96 -4.73 10.67 19.22
CA TYR A 96 -5.51 11.73 18.59
C TYR A 96 -4.71 12.61 17.63
N VAL A 97 -3.43 12.88 17.91
CA VAL A 97 -2.56 13.68 17.03
C VAL A 97 -2.29 12.95 15.72
N ALA A 98 -1.98 11.65 15.79
CA ALA A 98 -1.77 10.83 14.61
C ALA A 98 -3.04 10.69 13.76
N ILE A 99 -4.21 10.56 14.39
CA ILE A 99 -5.51 10.51 13.70
C ILE A 99 -5.79 11.84 12.98
N LEU A 100 -5.66 12.97 13.67
CA LEU A 100 -5.89 14.29 13.08
C LEU A 100 -4.94 14.55 11.91
N PHE A 101 -3.66 14.25 12.08
CA PHE A 101 -2.67 14.38 11.02
C PHE A 101 -3.01 13.52 9.80
N ALA A 102 -3.30 12.23 10.00
CA ALA A 102 -3.67 11.32 8.91
C ALA A 102 -4.93 11.80 8.18
N THR A 103 -5.92 12.30 8.93
CA THR A 103 -7.18 12.82 8.38
C THR A 103 -6.94 14.07 7.54
N VAL A 104 -6.20 15.05 8.08
CA VAL A 104 -5.90 16.31 7.35
C VAL A 104 -5.12 16.02 6.07
N VAL A 105 -4.05 15.21 6.16
CA VAL A 105 -3.27 14.82 4.98
C VAL A 105 -4.13 14.05 3.98
N GLY A 106 -4.98 13.14 4.45
CA GLY A 106 -5.91 12.39 3.60
C GLY A 106 -6.88 13.30 2.86
N ILE A 107 -7.47 14.30 3.53
CA ILE A 107 -8.37 15.30 2.92
C ILE A 107 -7.61 16.12 1.87
N LEU A 108 -6.42 16.63 2.19
CA LEU A 108 -5.62 17.42 1.24
C LEU A 108 -5.27 16.61 -0.01
N ILE A 109 -4.89 15.34 0.15
CA ILE A 109 -4.62 14.45 -0.98
C ILE A 109 -5.91 14.19 -1.77
N ALA A 110 -7.04 13.94 -1.10
CA ALA A 110 -8.30 13.69 -1.78
C ALA A 110 -8.78 14.89 -2.61
N LEU A 111 -8.54 16.12 -2.12
CA LEU A 111 -8.88 17.36 -2.83
C LEU A 111 -7.91 17.70 -3.97
N SER A 112 -6.71 17.12 -3.98
CA SER A 112 -5.64 17.47 -4.94
C SER A 112 -5.76 16.82 -6.31
N GLY A 113 -6.63 15.81 -6.49
CA GLY A 113 -6.70 15.10 -7.76
C GLY A 113 -7.95 14.25 -7.97
N SER A 114 -8.09 13.76 -9.21
CA SER A 114 -9.14 12.81 -9.55
C SER A 114 -8.85 11.42 -8.97
N PHE A 115 -9.89 10.61 -8.78
CA PHE A 115 -9.76 9.23 -8.28
C PHE A 115 -8.74 8.40 -9.08
N THR A 116 -8.75 8.49 -10.40
CA THR A 116 -7.83 7.76 -11.28
C THR A 116 -6.37 8.17 -11.07
N THR A 117 -6.12 9.46 -10.88
CA THR A 117 -4.78 10.00 -10.60
C THR A 117 -4.28 9.54 -9.23
N LEU A 118 -5.12 9.64 -8.20
CA LEU A 118 -4.77 9.21 -6.84
C LEU A 118 -4.53 7.70 -6.77
N ALA A 119 -5.34 6.89 -7.45
CA ALA A 119 -5.13 5.45 -7.56
C ALA A 119 -3.78 5.12 -8.21
N ALA A 120 -3.44 5.79 -9.30
CA ALA A 120 -2.16 5.58 -9.99
C ALA A 120 -0.95 5.98 -9.12
N ILE A 121 -1.02 7.11 -8.40
CA ILE A 121 0.01 7.54 -7.45
C ILE A 121 0.17 6.51 -6.31
N SER A 122 -0.94 5.98 -5.81
CA SER A 122 -0.93 4.92 -4.78
C SER A 122 -0.19 3.66 -5.25
N VAL A 123 -0.42 3.22 -6.49
CA VAL A 123 0.27 2.08 -7.09
C VAL A 123 1.78 2.34 -7.19
N VAL A 124 2.18 3.48 -7.72
CA VAL A 124 3.61 3.88 -7.83
C VAL A 124 4.28 3.89 -6.45
N SER A 125 3.64 4.47 -5.45
CA SER A 125 4.16 4.52 -4.08
C SER A 125 4.36 3.12 -3.49
N ARG A 126 3.47 2.17 -3.78
CA ARG A 126 3.59 0.77 -3.34
C ARG A 126 4.78 0.07 -4.01
N PHE A 127 4.97 0.23 -5.31
CA PHE A 127 6.12 -0.35 -6.00
C PHE A 127 7.44 0.22 -5.50
N ALA A 128 7.50 1.53 -5.23
CA ALA A 128 8.66 2.16 -4.62
C ALA A 128 9.01 1.58 -3.24
N GLN A 129 8.03 1.11 -2.47
CA GLN A 129 8.23 0.43 -1.19
C GLN A 129 8.67 -1.04 -1.36
N TYR A 130 8.28 -1.71 -2.44
CA TYR A 130 8.64 -3.12 -2.65
C TYR A 130 10.12 -3.30 -2.94
N VAL A 131 10.74 -2.40 -3.70
CA VAL A 131 12.16 -2.47 -4.05
C VAL A 131 13.07 -2.50 -2.80
N PRO A 132 12.98 -1.55 -1.84
CA PRO A 132 13.79 -1.60 -0.62
C PRO A 132 13.52 -2.84 0.24
N ARG A 133 12.27 -3.31 0.30
CA ARG A 133 11.92 -4.53 1.06
C ARG A 133 12.58 -5.76 0.47
N CYS A 134 12.56 -5.93 -0.85
CA CYS A 134 13.22 -7.04 -1.52
C CYS A 134 14.76 -6.95 -1.38
N LEU A 135 15.34 -5.75 -1.46
CA LEU A 135 16.75 -5.53 -1.21
C LEU A 135 17.14 -5.86 0.25
N ALA A 136 16.31 -5.46 1.22
CA ALA A 136 16.53 -5.78 2.62
C ALA A 136 16.59 -7.29 2.86
N ILE A 137 15.72 -8.07 2.22
CA ILE A 137 15.74 -9.54 2.30
C ILE A 137 17.08 -10.10 1.79
N LEU A 138 17.58 -9.60 0.66
CA LEU A 138 18.84 -10.04 0.08
C LEU A 138 20.04 -9.71 0.97
N VAL A 139 20.04 -8.49 1.55
CA VAL A 139 21.12 -8.03 2.44
C VAL A 139 21.09 -8.79 3.77
N LEU A 140 19.93 -8.97 4.39
CA LEU A 140 19.78 -9.66 5.66
C LEU A 140 20.20 -11.14 5.54
N ARG A 141 19.81 -11.82 4.48
CA ARG A 141 20.23 -13.21 4.23
C ARG A 141 21.75 -13.36 4.07
N ARG A 142 22.45 -12.32 3.61
CA ARG A 142 23.91 -12.34 3.52
C ARG A 142 24.60 -12.00 4.84
N LYS A 143 23.99 -11.14 5.66
CA LYS A 143 24.57 -10.69 6.94
C LYS A 143 24.39 -11.69 8.07
N ASP A 144 23.29 -12.41 8.07
CA ASP A 144 22.94 -13.33 9.15
C ASP A 144 22.41 -14.66 8.58
N PRO A 145 23.31 -15.53 8.09
CA PRO A 145 22.95 -16.82 7.50
C PRO A 145 22.48 -17.84 8.54
N GLU A 146 22.80 -17.63 9.82
CA GLU A 146 22.47 -18.59 10.91
C GLU A 146 21.11 -18.33 11.55
N HIS A 147 20.44 -17.21 11.24
CA HIS A 147 19.09 -17.00 11.75
C HIS A 147 18.14 -18.04 11.16
N PRO A 148 17.49 -18.88 12.01
CA PRO A 148 16.57 -19.90 11.55
C PRO A 148 15.36 -19.23 10.89
N SER A 149 15.42 -19.09 9.57
CA SER A 149 14.24 -18.67 8.82
C SER A 149 13.20 -19.76 8.91
N THR A 150 12.08 -19.50 9.56
CA THR A 150 10.94 -20.43 9.74
C THR A 150 10.38 -20.92 8.38
N LEU A 151 10.73 -20.27 7.28
CA LEU A 151 10.36 -20.60 5.91
C LEU A 151 11.58 -20.46 4.99
N SER A 152 12.20 -21.57 4.64
CA SER A 152 13.15 -21.62 3.53
C SER A 152 12.35 -21.72 2.23
N VAL A 153 12.16 -20.59 1.56
CA VAL A 153 11.54 -20.60 0.23
C VAL A 153 12.53 -21.25 -0.75
N PRO A 154 12.13 -22.32 -1.46
CA PRO A 154 12.97 -22.91 -2.48
C PRO A 154 13.30 -21.81 -3.51
N TRP A 155 14.54 -21.82 -4.01
CA TRP A 155 15.07 -20.82 -4.94
C TRP A 155 15.51 -19.47 -4.29
N GLY A 156 15.65 -19.42 -2.99
CA GLY A 156 16.36 -18.39 -2.21
C GLY A 156 16.31 -16.95 -2.75
N PRO A 157 17.36 -16.46 -3.41
CA PRO A 157 17.44 -15.07 -3.88
C PRO A 157 16.67 -14.78 -5.17
N VAL A 158 16.23 -15.81 -5.93
CA VAL A 158 15.60 -15.62 -7.25
C VAL A 158 14.27 -14.88 -7.13
N ILE A 159 13.43 -15.24 -6.15
CA ILE A 159 12.13 -14.62 -5.96
C ILE A 159 12.23 -13.11 -5.66
N PRO A 160 13.07 -12.63 -4.71
CA PRO A 160 13.27 -11.20 -4.50
C PRO A 160 13.82 -10.47 -5.73
N VAL A 161 14.74 -11.09 -6.49
CA VAL A 161 15.30 -10.49 -7.70
C VAL A 161 14.23 -10.34 -8.79
N VAL A 162 13.45 -11.40 -9.05
CA VAL A 162 12.32 -11.32 -10.00
C VAL A 162 11.30 -10.28 -9.56
N ALA A 163 10.97 -10.21 -8.26
CA ALA A 163 10.05 -9.21 -7.73
C ALA A 163 10.57 -7.77 -7.95
N ILE A 164 11.88 -7.53 -7.80
CA ILE A 164 12.50 -6.23 -8.08
C ILE A 164 12.39 -5.91 -9.58
N LEU A 165 12.73 -6.85 -10.45
CA LEU A 165 12.69 -6.65 -11.90
C LEU A 165 11.28 -6.35 -12.39
N VAL A 166 10.28 -7.10 -11.93
CA VAL A 166 8.86 -6.87 -12.26
C VAL A 166 8.39 -5.52 -11.70
N SER A 167 8.77 -5.18 -10.47
CA SER A 167 8.41 -3.89 -9.87
C SER A 167 9.01 -2.71 -10.64
N LEU A 168 10.27 -2.80 -11.05
CA LEU A 168 10.94 -1.78 -11.85
C LEU A 168 10.32 -1.68 -13.25
N TRP A 169 10.04 -2.81 -13.89
CA TRP A 169 9.38 -2.83 -15.20
C TRP A 169 8.01 -2.16 -15.16
N LEU A 170 7.20 -2.47 -14.16
CA LEU A 170 5.89 -1.82 -13.96
C LEU A 170 6.02 -0.32 -13.65
N LEU A 171 7.08 0.07 -12.93
CA LEU A 171 7.34 1.47 -12.60
C LEU A 171 7.70 2.28 -13.86
N VAL A 172 8.46 1.70 -14.78
CA VAL A 172 8.82 2.33 -16.08
C VAL A 172 7.58 2.52 -16.97
N GLN A 173 6.58 1.65 -16.85
CA GLN A 173 5.31 1.78 -17.60
C GLN A 173 4.39 2.88 -17.05
N ALA A 174 4.66 3.38 -15.86
CA ALA A 174 3.85 4.45 -15.28
C ALA A 174 4.26 5.82 -15.85
N ASP A 175 3.28 6.72 -15.98
CA ASP A 175 3.51 8.10 -16.39
C ASP A 175 4.56 8.79 -15.52
N ALA A 176 5.50 9.51 -16.13
CA ALA A 176 6.57 10.23 -15.43
C ALA A 176 6.03 11.22 -14.38
N GLN A 177 4.91 11.88 -14.64
CA GLN A 177 4.26 12.76 -13.67
C GLN A 177 3.80 11.99 -12.42
N LYS A 178 3.22 10.82 -12.59
CA LYS A 178 2.73 9.98 -11.48
C LYS A 178 3.90 9.42 -10.66
N ILE A 179 5.01 9.10 -11.33
CA ILE A 179 6.25 8.68 -10.68
C ILE A 179 6.82 9.83 -9.83
N LEU A 180 6.92 11.03 -10.39
CA LEU A 180 7.42 12.21 -9.68
C LEU A 180 6.59 12.53 -8.43
N ILE A 181 5.27 12.49 -8.53
CA ILE A 181 4.38 12.76 -7.39
C ILE A 181 4.46 11.63 -6.36
N GLY A 182 4.44 10.36 -6.80
CA GLY A 182 4.52 9.20 -5.90
C GLY A 182 5.87 9.10 -5.17
N LEU A 183 6.98 9.40 -5.83
CA LEU A 183 8.30 9.47 -5.23
C LEU A 183 8.55 10.78 -4.47
N GLY A 184 7.87 11.86 -4.85
CA GLY A 184 7.98 13.16 -4.20
C GLY A 184 7.68 13.10 -2.71
N GLY A 185 6.69 12.32 -2.30
CA GLY A 185 6.41 12.05 -0.88
C GLY A 185 7.60 11.42 -0.13
N LEU A 186 8.33 10.51 -0.77
CA LEU A 186 9.53 9.90 -0.20
C LEU A 186 10.68 10.91 -0.09
N ILE A 187 10.85 11.75 -1.12
CA ILE A 187 11.89 12.79 -1.13
C ILE A 187 11.62 13.83 -0.02
N ILE A 188 10.37 14.21 0.20
CA ILE A 188 9.98 15.12 1.29
C ILE A 188 10.18 14.47 2.67
N ALA A 189 9.94 13.17 2.80
CA ALA A 189 10.14 12.46 4.05
C ALA A 189 11.62 12.26 4.43
N MET A 190 12.53 12.23 3.44
CA MET A 190 13.94 11.96 3.63
C MET A 190 14.67 13.00 4.53
N PRO A 191 14.58 14.33 4.30
CA PRO A 191 15.18 15.31 5.18
C PRO A 191 14.59 15.26 6.59
N PHE A 192 13.30 14.96 6.72
CA PHE A 192 12.67 14.79 8.03
C PHE A 192 13.30 13.65 8.82
N TYR A 193 13.54 12.52 8.18
CA TYR A 193 14.24 11.39 8.77
C TYR A 193 15.67 11.76 9.24
N PHE A 194 16.45 12.46 8.41
CA PHE A 194 17.83 12.85 8.77
C PHE A 194 17.87 13.85 9.95
N ILE A 195 16.94 14.80 9.98
CA ILE A 195 16.84 15.77 11.08
C ILE A 195 16.53 15.06 12.40
N MET A 196 15.53 14.18 12.40
CA MET A 196 15.12 13.45 13.60
C MET A 196 16.23 12.50 14.09
N LYS A 197 16.88 11.77 13.19
CA LYS A 197 17.99 10.89 13.51
C LYS A 197 19.17 11.66 14.15
N LYS A 198 19.48 12.86 13.65
CA LYS A 198 20.53 13.71 14.21
C LYS A 198 20.19 14.19 15.62
N GLN A 199 18.94 14.58 15.86
CA GLN A 199 18.47 14.99 17.20
C GLN A 199 18.52 13.84 18.20
N TYR A 200 18.13 12.63 17.79
CA TYR A 200 18.16 11.45 18.65
C TYR A 200 19.58 11.06 19.04
N LEU A 201 20.54 11.07 18.12
CA LEU A 201 21.94 10.79 18.39
C LEU A 201 22.57 11.82 19.35
N GLN A 202 22.15 13.09 19.27
CA GLN A 202 22.60 14.13 20.18
C GLN A 202 22.01 13.98 21.60
N GLN A 203 20.77 13.51 21.73
CA GLN A 203 20.16 13.24 23.04
C GLN A 203 20.70 11.98 23.71
N GLY A 204 21.10 10.96 22.95
CA GLY A 204 21.77 9.77 23.45
C GLY A 204 23.15 10.09 24.03
N ALA A 205 23.93 10.91 23.33
CA ALA A 205 25.26 11.34 23.76
C ALA A 205 25.27 12.28 24.98
N GLN A 206 24.13 12.81 25.40
CA GLN A 206 24.01 13.62 26.66
C GLN A 206 23.54 12.82 27.87
N ARG A 207 23.21 11.54 27.69
CA ARG A 207 22.74 10.64 28.77
C ARG A 207 23.79 9.66 29.25
N ASP A 208 24.89 9.51 28.51
CA ASP A 208 26.09 8.78 28.90
C ASP A 208 27.14 9.78 29.47
#